data_5673c62f25109c456e9656a10e7f38e4
#
_entry.id   5673c62f25109c456e9656a10e7f38e4
#
_cell.length_a   1.000
_cell.length_b   1.000
_cell.length_c   1.000
_cell.angle_alpha   90.00
_cell.angle_beta   90.00
_cell.angle_gamma   90.00
#
_symmetry.space_group_name_H-M   'P 1'
#
loop_
_entity.id
_entity.type
_entity.pdbx_description
1 polymer ?
#
loop_
_entity_poly.entity_id
_entity_poly.type
_entity_poly.pdbx_seq_one_letter_code
_entity_poly.pdbx_strand_id
1 'polypeptide(L)'
;MNIKTGIGQDSHRFENQKGKPLMLGGIRFTHPFWLEGNSDADVVFHSITNSITSNTGKNILGDVADQLAQNGHKDSSEYLKLALSDLAEWKINHIAIAIECQTPKISPQISAMKENIAQICKINTIDIGITATTGEDLTAFGKGEGIQAITIITVSKS
;
A
#
# COMPACT_ATOMS: atom_id res chain seq x y z
N MET A 1 -17.42 19.90 11.40
CA MET A 1 -16.37 19.07 10.76
C MET A 1 -16.35 17.70 11.44
N ASN A 2 -16.53 16.64 10.68
CA ASN A 2 -16.39 15.27 11.17
C ASN A 2 -15.04 14.72 10.72
N ILE A 3 -14.32 14.02 11.61
CA ILE A 3 -13.02 13.44 11.33
C ILE A 3 -13.08 11.94 11.66
N LYS A 4 -12.47 11.12 10.81
CA LYS A 4 -12.27 9.69 11.05
C LYS A 4 -10.82 9.31 10.77
N THR A 5 -10.37 8.29 11.46
CA THR A 5 -9.07 7.65 11.23
C THR A 5 -9.29 6.19 10.90
N GLY A 6 -8.65 5.70 9.86
CA GLY A 6 -8.65 4.30 9.46
C GLY A 6 -7.23 3.73 9.51
N ILE A 7 -7.12 2.48 9.87
CA ILE A 7 -5.86 1.73 9.83
C ILE A 7 -5.97 0.60 8.82
N GLY A 8 -4.92 0.38 8.04
CA GLY A 8 -4.79 -0.74 7.13
C GLY A 8 -3.40 -1.37 7.25
N GLN A 9 -3.35 -2.66 7.05
CA GLN A 9 -2.11 -3.44 7.07
C GLN A 9 -2.17 -4.44 5.93
N ASP A 10 -1.01 -4.66 5.30
CA ASP A 10 -0.81 -5.76 4.37
C ASP A 10 0.63 -6.26 4.45
N SER A 11 0.82 -7.54 4.15
CA SER A 11 2.14 -8.15 4.10
C SER A 11 2.15 -9.28 3.08
N HIS A 12 3.25 -9.40 2.36
CA HIS A 12 3.48 -10.47 1.41
C HIS A 12 4.87 -11.06 1.60
N ARG A 13 4.96 -12.37 1.38
CA ARG A 13 6.21 -13.13 1.36
C ARG A 13 6.97 -12.87 0.07
N PHE A 14 8.30 -12.88 0.14
CA PHE A 14 9.11 -12.93 -1.06
C PHE A 14 9.01 -14.29 -1.75
N GLU A 15 8.98 -14.25 -3.05
CA GLU A 15 9.03 -15.40 -3.92
C GLU A 15 10.27 -15.32 -4.83
N ASN A 16 10.98 -16.45 -5.01
CA ASN A 16 12.22 -16.51 -5.75
C ASN A 16 12.08 -17.08 -7.18
N GLN A 17 10.89 -17.45 -7.59
CA GLN A 17 10.64 -17.86 -8.96
C GLN A 17 10.57 -16.64 -9.88
N LYS A 18 11.02 -16.79 -11.15
CA LYS A 18 10.91 -15.70 -12.13
C LYS A 18 9.46 -15.29 -12.35
N GLY A 19 9.16 -14.00 -12.31
CA GLY A 19 7.80 -13.50 -12.46
C GLY A 19 7.73 -12.01 -12.68
N LYS A 20 7.07 -11.33 -11.78
CA LYS A 20 6.72 -9.90 -11.86
C LYS A 20 7.76 -9.01 -11.16
N PRO A 21 7.81 -7.70 -11.46
CA PRO A 21 8.68 -6.78 -10.73
C PRO A 21 8.22 -6.61 -9.28
N LEU A 22 9.15 -6.24 -8.39
CA LEU A 22 8.82 -5.76 -7.05
C LEU A 22 8.25 -4.34 -7.14
N MET A 23 6.99 -4.17 -6.75
CA MET A 23 6.28 -2.89 -6.77
C MET A 23 5.95 -2.46 -5.34
N LEU A 24 6.26 -1.21 -4.99
CA LEU A 24 5.91 -0.60 -3.70
C LEU A 24 5.48 0.85 -3.92
N GLY A 25 4.23 1.17 -3.56
CA GLY A 25 3.65 2.49 -3.81
C GLY A 25 3.61 2.86 -5.29
N GLY A 26 3.46 1.86 -6.16
CA GLY A 26 3.46 2.02 -7.61
C GLY A 26 4.84 2.26 -8.23
N ILE A 27 5.91 2.15 -7.46
CA ILE A 27 7.29 2.33 -7.92
C ILE A 27 7.97 0.97 -8.04
N ARG A 28 8.64 0.75 -9.17
CA ARG A 28 9.42 -0.46 -9.39
C ARG A 28 10.74 -0.39 -8.64
N PHE A 29 10.99 -1.38 -7.79
CA PHE A 29 12.26 -1.57 -7.09
C PHE A 29 13.12 -2.60 -7.80
N THR A 30 14.43 -2.32 -7.90
CA THR A 30 15.40 -3.32 -8.34
C THR A 30 15.66 -4.28 -7.19
N HIS A 31 15.20 -5.53 -7.34
CA HIS A 31 15.33 -6.57 -6.32
C HIS A 31 15.33 -7.95 -7.00
N PRO A 32 16.09 -8.94 -6.49
CA PRO A 32 16.13 -10.29 -7.08
C PRO A 32 14.82 -11.06 -6.88
N PHE A 33 14.02 -10.70 -5.87
CA PHE A 33 12.73 -11.32 -5.56
C PHE A 33 11.58 -10.34 -5.75
N TRP A 34 10.37 -10.85 -5.91
CA TRP A 34 9.11 -10.12 -5.90
C TRP A 34 8.21 -10.66 -4.79
N LEU A 35 7.09 -10.02 -4.58
CA LEU A 35 6.14 -10.43 -3.56
C LEU A 35 5.11 -11.42 -4.12
N GLU A 36 4.86 -12.50 -3.39
CA GLU A 36 3.83 -13.49 -3.71
C GLU A 36 2.44 -12.85 -3.70
N GLY A 37 1.59 -13.22 -4.67
CA GLY A 37 0.21 -12.76 -4.74
C GLY A 37 -0.37 -12.80 -6.15
N ASN A 38 -1.69 -12.72 -6.26
CA ASN A 38 -2.43 -12.78 -7.53
C ASN A 38 -2.33 -11.49 -8.35
N SER A 39 -2.04 -10.36 -7.69
CA SER A 39 -1.79 -9.04 -8.30
C SER A 39 -0.28 -8.77 -8.40
N ASP A 40 0.11 -7.49 -8.57
CA ASP A 40 1.50 -7.05 -8.41
C ASP A 40 1.99 -7.12 -6.94
N ALA A 41 1.07 -7.41 -6.00
CA ALA A 41 1.33 -7.54 -4.56
C ALA A 41 1.97 -6.29 -3.93
N ASP A 42 1.62 -5.10 -4.41
CA ASP A 42 2.08 -3.84 -3.84
C ASP A 42 1.48 -3.64 -2.43
N VAL A 43 2.23 -4.05 -1.41
CA VAL A 43 1.78 -3.98 0.00
C VAL A 43 1.49 -2.55 0.45
N VAL A 44 2.12 -1.55 -0.16
CA VAL A 44 1.89 -0.14 0.18
C VAL A 44 0.50 0.28 -0.30
N PHE A 45 0.16 0.02 -1.56
CA PHE A 45 -1.18 0.29 -2.07
C PHE A 45 -2.25 -0.54 -1.37
N HIS A 46 -1.95 -1.80 -1.05
CA HIS A 46 -2.87 -2.65 -0.31
C HIS A 46 -3.12 -2.13 1.11
N SER A 47 -2.09 -1.67 1.82
CA SER A 47 -2.27 -1.11 3.16
C SER A 47 -3.09 0.20 3.14
N ILE A 48 -2.89 1.06 2.13
CA ILE A 48 -3.72 2.26 1.93
C ILE A 48 -5.17 1.86 1.62
N THR A 49 -5.38 0.90 0.73
CA THR A 49 -6.72 0.38 0.38
C THR A 49 -7.45 -0.13 1.63
N ASN A 50 -6.78 -0.92 2.47
CA ASN A 50 -7.35 -1.43 3.73
C ASN A 50 -7.62 -0.31 4.73
N SER A 51 -6.80 0.75 4.79
CA SER A 51 -7.06 1.89 5.67
C SER A 51 -8.33 2.67 5.26
N ILE A 52 -8.61 2.75 3.96
CA ILE A 52 -9.85 3.31 3.43
C ILE A 52 -11.03 2.39 3.76
N THR A 53 -10.88 1.09 3.52
CA THR A 53 -11.88 0.08 3.90
C THR A 53 -12.27 0.16 5.37
N SER A 54 -11.29 0.41 6.25
CA SER A 54 -11.52 0.61 7.70
C SER A 54 -12.48 1.79 7.99
N ASN A 55 -12.49 2.81 7.14
CA ASN A 55 -13.40 3.96 7.26
C ASN A 55 -14.76 3.74 6.61
N THR A 56 -14.79 3.04 5.47
CA THR A 56 -16.00 2.90 4.63
C THR A 56 -16.81 1.65 4.97
N GLY A 57 -16.17 0.62 5.53
CA GLY A 57 -16.77 -0.70 5.75
C GLY A 57 -16.93 -1.53 4.47
N LYS A 58 -16.43 -1.05 3.31
CA LYS A 58 -16.51 -1.75 2.02
C LYS A 58 -15.19 -2.42 1.70
N ASN A 59 -15.16 -3.73 1.80
CA ASN A 59 -13.95 -4.52 1.55
C ASN A 59 -13.63 -4.62 0.05
N ILE A 60 -12.42 -4.21 -0.33
CA ILE A 60 -11.91 -4.32 -1.69
C ILE A 60 -10.93 -5.48 -1.81
N LEU A 61 -9.98 -5.61 -0.87
CA LEU A 61 -9.01 -6.70 -0.88
C LEU A 61 -9.69 -7.99 -0.36
N GLY A 62 -9.61 -9.04 -1.18
CA GLY A 62 -10.35 -10.28 -1.01
C GLY A 62 -11.11 -10.58 -2.29
N ASP A 63 -12.38 -10.95 -2.21
CA ASP A 63 -13.18 -11.41 -3.35
C ASP A 63 -13.19 -10.42 -4.54
N VAL A 64 -13.31 -9.11 -4.27
CA VAL A 64 -13.33 -8.08 -5.33
C VAL A 64 -11.99 -8.03 -6.05
N ALA A 65 -10.88 -7.95 -5.32
CA ALA A 65 -9.55 -7.91 -5.88
C ALA A 65 -9.19 -9.23 -6.60
N ASP A 66 -9.61 -10.36 -6.04
CA ASP A 66 -9.37 -11.68 -6.65
C ASP A 66 -10.12 -11.83 -7.99
N GLN A 67 -11.37 -11.38 -8.06
CA GLN A 67 -12.12 -11.35 -9.32
C GLN A 67 -11.49 -10.43 -10.35
N LEU A 68 -11.02 -9.25 -9.95
CA LEU A 68 -10.31 -8.32 -10.83
C LEU A 68 -9.00 -8.93 -11.34
N ALA A 69 -8.22 -9.56 -10.48
CA ALA A 69 -6.97 -10.21 -10.86
C ALA A 69 -7.20 -11.38 -11.84
N GLN A 70 -8.25 -12.18 -11.64
CA GLN A 70 -8.66 -13.24 -12.55
C GLN A 70 -9.05 -12.70 -13.94
N ASN A 71 -9.63 -11.50 -14.00
CA ASN A 71 -9.98 -10.80 -15.23
C ASN A 71 -8.81 -9.99 -15.84
N GLY A 72 -7.59 -10.15 -15.33
CA GLY A 72 -6.39 -9.52 -15.86
C GLY A 72 -6.03 -8.17 -15.23
N HIS A 73 -6.83 -7.64 -14.30
CA HIS A 73 -6.57 -6.40 -13.57
C HIS A 73 -5.66 -6.68 -12.36
N LYS A 74 -4.35 -6.62 -12.59
CA LYS A 74 -3.32 -6.99 -11.60
C LYS A 74 -2.57 -5.79 -11.00
N ASP A 75 -2.86 -4.58 -11.45
CA ASP A 75 -2.29 -3.35 -10.92
C ASP A 75 -3.04 -2.94 -9.64
N SER A 76 -2.35 -2.96 -8.50
CA SER A 76 -2.92 -2.62 -7.20
C SER A 76 -3.40 -1.16 -7.10
N SER A 77 -2.97 -0.28 -8.02
CA SER A 77 -3.52 1.07 -8.11
C SER A 77 -5.00 1.08 -8.49
N GLU A 78 -5.47 0.07 -9.24
CA GLU A 78 -6.88 -0.07 -9.59
C GLU A 78 -7.73 -0.38 -8.36
N TYR A 79 -7.24 -1.25 -7.46
CA TYR A 79 -7.93 -1.56 -6.20
C TYR A 79 -7.99 -0.34 -5.29
N LEU A 80 -6.88 0.42 -5.22
CA LEU A 80 -6.84 1.68 -4.47
C LEU A 80 -7.85 2.69 -5.02
N LYS A 81 -7.95 2.85 -6.33
CA LYS A 81 -8.93 3.75 -6.97
C LYS A 81 -10.38 3.37 -6.66
N LEU A 82 -10.69 2.07 -6.61
CA LEU A 82 -12.00 1.59 -6.18
C LEU A 82 -12.30 1.99 -4.74
N ALA A 83 -11.37 1.75 -3.81
CA ALA A 83 -11.53 2.15 -2.42
C ALA A 83 -11.72 3.66 -2.27
N LEU A 84 -10.96 4.47 -3.03
CA LEU A 84 -11.10 5.92 -3.05
C LEU A 84 -12.49 6.37 -3.51
N SER A 85 -13.11 5.68 -4.48
CA SER A 85 -14.47 5.99 -4.91
C SER A 85 -15.51 5.76 -3.82
N ASP A 86 -15.24 4.88 -2.88
CA ASP A 86 -16.12 4.57 -1.74
C ASP A 86 -16.07 5.60 -0.61
N LEU A 87 -15.09 6.51 -0.62
CA LEU A 87 -15.02 7.60 0.36
C LEU A 87 -16.16 8.62 0.22
N ALA A 88 -16.78 8.68 -0.96
CA ALA A 88 -17.87 9.61 -1.26
C ALA A 88 -17.49 11.08 -0.95
N GLU A 89 -18.16 11.70 0.04
CA GLU A 89 -17.90 13.09 0.44
C GLU A 89 -16.73 13.28 1.43
N TRP A 90 -16.12 12.18 1.88
CA TRP A 90 -14.95 12.25 2.76
C TRP A 90 -13.68 12.57 1.97
N LYS A 91 -12.91 13.52 2.50
CA LYS A 91 -11.64 13.96 1.91
C LYS A 91 -10.48 13.45 2.74
N ILE A 92 -9.44 12.97 2.08
CA ILE A 92 -8.20 12.57 2.74
C ILE A 92 -7.45 13.83 3.20
N ASN A 93 -7.08 13.88 4.47
CA ASN A 93 -6.25 14.94 5.05
C ASN A 93 -4.79 14.51 5.19
N HIS A 94 -4.55 13.25 5.55
CA HIS A 94 -3.20 12.75 5.76
C HIS A 94 -3.14 11.23 5.58
N ILE A 95 -2.01 10.76 5.07
CA ILE A 95 -1.66 9.33 4.97
C ILE A 95 -0.30 9.14 5.63
N ALA A 96 -0.23 8.30 6.67
CA ALA A 96 1.00 7.88 7.32
C ALA A 96 1.26 6.40 7.02
N ILE A 97 2.44 6.08 6.51
CA ILE A 97 2.81 4.73 6.09
C ILE A 97 4.09 4.32 6.80
N ALA A 98 4.08 3.16 7.45
CA ALA A 98 5.25 2.51 8.00
C ALA A 98 5.54 1.22 7.22
N ILE A 99 6.78 1.06 6.76
CA ILE A 99 7.22 -0.10 5.99
C ILE A 99 8.30 -0.83 6.78
N GLU A 100 8.17 -2.14 6.91
CA GLU A 100 9.19 -3.00 7.50
C GLU A 100 9.67 -4.03 6.49
N CYS A 101 10.96 -4.01 6.18
CA CYS A 101 11.64 -5.03 5.39
C CYS A 101 13.17 -4.94 5.55
N GLN A 102 13.83 -6.08 5.55
CA GLN A 102 15.30 -6.12 5.56
C GLN A 102 15.86 -5.49 4.28
N THR A 103 15.27 -5.83 3.13
CA THR A 103 15.56 -5.30 1.80
C THR A 103 14.27 -5.17 1.00
N PRO A 104 14.19 -4.31 -0.03
CA PRO A 104 15.20 -3.34 -0.50
C PRO A 104 15.33 -2.14 0.45
N LYS A 105 16.32 -1.25 0.22
CA LYS A 105 16.34 0.07 0.84
C LYS A 105 15.20 0.92 0.31
N ILE A 106 14.33 1.36 1.19
CA ILE A 106 13.14 2.15 0.84
C ILE A 106 13.47 3.64 0.69
N SER A 107 14.35 4.17 1.55
CA SER A 107 14.65 5.61 1.65
C SER A 107 14.92 6.30 0.31
N PRO A 108 15.70 5.74 -0.64
CA PRO A 108 15.97 6.41 -1.91
C PRO A 108 14.74 6.62 -2.79
N GLN A 109 13.66 5.86 -2.59
CA GLN A 109 12.44 5.90 -3.40
C GLN A 109 11.26 6.58 -2.70
N ILE A 110 11.41 7.06 -1.47
CA ILE A 110 10.32 7.66 -0.70
C ILE A 110 9.69 8.84 -1.45
N SER A 111 10.49 9.73 -2.03
CA SER A 111 9.95 10.88 -2.78
C SER A 111 9.11 10.44 -3.97
N ALA A 112 9.59 9.49 -4.77
CA ALA A 112 8.85 8.97 -5.92
C ALA A 112 7.55 8.26 -5.50
N MET A 113 7.58 7.48 -4.42
CA MET A 113 6.40 6.84 -3.86
C MET A 113 5.37 7.88 -3.41
N LYS A 114 5.79 8.93 -2.69
CA LYS A 114 4.91 10.01 -2.24
C LYS A 114 4.27 10.75 -3.41
N GLU A 115 5.03 11.07 -4.46
CA GLU A 115 4.50 11.72 -5.67
C GLU A 115 3.42 10.87 -6.34
N ASN A 116 3.68 9.58 -6.50
CA ASN A 116 2.72 8.65 -7.12
C ASN A 116 1.44 8.47 -6.27
N ILE A 117 1.59 8.28 -4.95
CA ILE A 117 0.45 8.18 -4.03
C ILE A 117 -0.36 9.48 -4.03
N ALA A 118 0.31 10.64 -3.98
CA ALA A 118 -0.33 11.95 -3.99
C ALA A 118 -1.19 12.16 -5.24
N GLN A 119 -0.66 11.77 -6.42
CA GLN A 119 -1.38 11.84 -7.68
C GLN A 119 -2.64 10.97 -7.68
N ILE A 120 -2.54 9.73 -7.21
CA ILE A 120 -3.68 8.79 -7.18
C ILE A 120 -4.73 9.25 -6.16
N CYS A 121 -4.30 9.63 -4.96
CA CYS A 121 -5.17 10.04 -3.86
C CYS A 121 -5.67 11.50 -3.98
N LYS A 122 -5.14 12.27 -4.93
CA LYS A 122 -5.47 13.71 -5.17
C LYS A 122 -5.24 14.58 -3.93
N ILE A 123 -4.12 14.37 -3.25
CA ILE A 123 -3.64 15.16 -2.12
C ILE A 123 -2.22 15.69 -2.39
N ASN A 124 -1.71 16.57 -1.53
CA ASN A 124 -0.34 17.06 -1.67
C ASN A 124 0.68 16.05 -1.10
N THR A 125 1.89 16.04 -1.62
CA THR A 125 2.97 15.18 -1.12
C THR A 125 3.32 15.45 0.33
N ILE A 126 3.12 16.69 0.81
CA ILE A 126 3.34 17.07 2.22
C ILE A 126 2.37 16.37 3.18
N ASP A 127 1.22 15.95 2.68
CA ASP A 127 0.18 15.25 3.46
C ASP A 127 0.41 13.73 3.50
N ILE A 128 1.59 13.26 3.02
CA ILE A 128 1.98 11.86 3.03
C ILE A 128 3.27 11.70 3.81
N GLY A 129 3.25 10.89 4.87
CA GLY A 129 4.42 10.45 5.62
C GLY A 129 4.77 9.00 5.30
N ILE A 130 6.04 8.73 4.99
CA ILE A 130 6.54 7.35 4.80
C ILE A 130 7.76 7.18 5.69
N THR A 131 7.73 6.17 6.54
CA THR A 131 8.88 5.70 7.33
C THR A 131 9.20 4.26 6.98
N ALA A 132 10.46 3.89 7.09
CA ALA A 132 10.89 2.52 6.84
C ALA A 132 11.87 2.07 7.92
N THR A 133 11.76 0.82 8.32
CA THR A 133 12.69 0.14 9.22
C THR A 133 13.13 -1.20 8.64
N THR A 134 14.34 -1.62 8.95
CA THR A 134 14.83 -2.95 8.57
C THR A 134 14.23 -4.07 9.44
N GLY A 135 13.62 -3.73 10.60
CA GLY A 135 13.10 -4.69 11.55
C GLY A 135 14.16 -5.39 12.40
N GLU A 136 15.44 -5.02 12.26
CA GLU A 136 16.56 -5.44 13.14
C GLU A 136 16.63 -6.98 13.36
N ASP A 137 16.29 -7.78 12.34
CA ASP A 137 16.26 -9.25 12.41
C ASP A 137 15.30 -9.84 13.47
N LEU A 138 14.34 -9.02 13.95
CA LEU A 138 13.41 -9.41 15.02
C LEU A 138 12.14 -10.08 14.51
N THR A 139 11.67 -9.70 13.33
CA THR A 139 10.45 -10.21 12.71
C THR A 139 10.77 -11.02 11.45
N ALA A 140 9.78 -11.70 10.88
CA ALA A 140 9.92 -12.36 9.58
C ALA A 140 10.34 -11.34 8.49
N PHE A 141 9.82 -10.12 8.53
CA PHE A 141 10.18 -9.04 7.59
C PHE A 141 11.60 -8.54 7.83
N GLY A 142 12.00 -8.39 9.10
CA GLY A 142 13.36 -8.07 9.49
C GLY A 142 14.38 -9.16 9.13
N LYS A 143 13.94 -10.41 9.00
CA LYS A 143 14.75 -11.56 8.54
C LYS A 143 14.79 -11.71 7.03
N GLY A 144 14.12 -10.83 6.29
CA GLY A 144 14.13 -10.86 4.83
C GLY A 144 13.17 -11.86 4.19
N GLU A 145 12.13 -12.30 4.91
CA GLU A 145 11.14 -13.25 4.39
C GLU A 145 10.03 -12.57 3.56
N GLY A 146 9.89 -11.26 3.66
CA GLY A 146 8.85 -10.50 2.97
C GLY A 146 8.87 -9.03 3.35
N ILE A 147 7.78 -8.33 3.02
CA ILE A 147 7.57 -6.91 3.31
C ILE A 147 6.20 -6.72 3.98
N GLN A 148 6.17 -5.86 5.00
CA GLN A 148 4.94 -5.40 5.65
C GLN A 148 4.80 -3.90 5.47
N ALA A 149 3.56 -3.44 5.25
CA ALA A 149 3.18 -2.04 5.32
C ALA A 149 1.98 -1.85 6.24
N ILE A 150 2.03 -0.82 7.07
CA ILE A 150 0.93 -0.36 7.91
C ILE A 150 0.64 1.07 7.53
N THR A 151 -0.63 1.38 7.27
CA THR A 151 -1.08 2.72 6.90
C THR A 151 -2.13 3.23 7.87
N ILE A 152 -2.00 4.48 8.26
CA ILE A 152 -3.05 5.25 8.94
C ILE A 152 -3.50 6.36 7.99
N ILE A 153 -4.81 6.43 7.74
CA ILE A 153 -5.42 7.49 6.97
C ILE A 153 -6.31 8.34 7.86
N THR A 154 -6.23 9.67 7.71
CA THR A 154 -7.16 10.60 8.33
C THR A 154 -8.02 11.24 7.26
N VAL A 155 -9.33 11.18 7.44
CA VAL A 155 -10.32 11.75 6.52
C VAL A 155 -11.26 12.70 7.26
N SER A 156 -11.76 13.72 6.55
CA SER A 156 -12.76 14.66 7.09
C SER A 156 -13.88 14.92 6.11
N LYS A 157 -15.01 15.31 6.65
CA LYS A 157 -16.11 15.91 5.88
C LYS A 157 -16.74 17.10 6.59
N SER A 158 -17.24 18.03 5.82
CA SER A 158 -17.98 19.21 6.31
C SER A 158 -19.31 18.80 6.92
#